data_b887e05608eca71a04612e14c8d364e9
#
_entry.id   b887e05608eca71a04612e14c8d364e9
#
_cell.length_a   1.000
_cell.length_b   1.000
_cell.length_c   1.000
_cell.angle_alpha   90.00
_cell.angle_beta   90.00
_cell.angle_gamma   90.00
#
_symmetry.space_group_name_H-M   'P 1'
#
loop_
_entity.id
_entity.type
_entity.pdbx_description
1 polymer ?
#
loop_
_entity_poly.entity_id
_entity_poly.type
_entity_poly.pdbx_seq_one_letter_code
_entity_poly.pdbx_strand_id
1 'polypeptide(L)'
;RRKKCCVPSPCRFLAGNIADFSMAHCFALLALEEALDPPKSLLCSTVGSVPSEAQPFLRKQPIHILVKNTNNAPALEKIAPYTANYPIPANGVMYYLCRNGACLAPVEQLEQLKEML
;
A
#
# COMPACT_ATOMS: atom_id res chain seq x y z
N ARG A 1 -3.08 12.16 -22.63
CA ARG A 1 -3.78 10.85 -22.76
C ARG A 1 -4.33 10.46 -21.40
N ARG A 2 -5.64 10.42 -21.27
CA ARG A 2 -6.26 9.84 -20.06
C ARG A 2 -5.88 8.36 -20.04
N LYS A 3 -5.12 7.94 -19.01
CA LYS A 3 -4.95 6.51 -18.72
C LYS A 3 -6.35 5.93 -18.50
N LYS A 4 -6.75 4.98 -19.31
CA LYS A 4 -7.96 4.19 -19.04
C LYS A 4 -7.72 3.49 -17.71
N CYS A 5 -8.38 3.95 -16.64
CA CYS A 5 -8.42 3.22 -15.38
C CYS A 5 -9.10 1.87 -15.69
N CYS A 6 -8.32 0.78 -15.64
CA CYS A 6 -8.87 -0.57 -15.66
C CYS A 6 -9.56 -0.81 -14.32
N VAL A 7 -10.83 -0.44 -14.24
CA VAL A 7 -11.67 -0.77 -13.09
C VAL A 7 -11.89 -2.29 -13.08
N PRO A 8 -11.61 -2.99 -11.97
CA PRO A 8 -11.83 -4.42 -11.85
C PRO A 8 -13.26 -4.82 -12.21
N SER A 9 -13.44 -6.00 -12.82
CA SER A 9 -14.77 -6.50 -13.25
C SER A 9 -15.83 -6.49 -12.14
N PRO A 10 -15.53 -6.86 -10.87
CA PRO A 10 -16.49 -6.75 -9.77
C PRO A 10 -16.98 -5.32 -9.54
N CYS A 11 -16.10 -4.32 -9.69
CA CYS A 11 -16.46 -2.92 -9.53
C CYS A 11 -17.39 -2.43 -10.63
N ARG A 12 -17.25 -2.94 -11.87
CA ARG A 12 -18.15 -2.61 -12.98
C ARG A 12 -19.57 -3.14 -12.74
N PHE A 13 -19.67 -4.36 -12.24
CA PHE A 13 -20.95 -4.97 -11.89
C PHE A 13 -21.65 -4.18 -10.79
N LEU A 14 -20.92 -3.84 -9.71
CA LEU A 14 -21.44 -3.06 -8.59
C LEU A 14 -21.83 -1.65 -9.01
N ALA A 15 -21.08 -1.00 -9.90
CA ALA A 15 -21.34 0.36 -10.36
C ALA A 15 -22.74 0.52 -11.00
N GLY A 16 -23.20 -0.44 -11.77
CA GLY A 16 -24.54 -0.42 -12.34
C GLY A 16 -25.64 -0.44 -11.28
N ASN A 17 -25.52 -1.30 -10.28
CA ASN A 17 -26.49 -1.41 -9.19
C ASN A 17 -26.43 -0.20 -8.24
N ILE A 18 -25.26 0.36 -8.00
CA ILE A 18 -25.05 1.54 -7.15
C ILE A 18 -25.71 2.77 -7.75
N ALA A 19 -25.63 2.95 -9.07
CA ALA A 19 -26.25 4.08 -9.76
C ALA A 19 -27.78 4.13 -9.56
N ASP A 20 -28.41 2.96 -9.54
CA ASP A 20 -29.86 2.84 -9.35
C ASP A 20 -30.30 3.00 -7.90
N PHE A 21 -29.50 2.52 -6.95
CA PHE A 21 -29.85 2.57 -5.52
C PHE A 21 -28.64 2.74 -4.59
N SER A 22 -28.05 3.92 -4.62
CA SER A 22 -26.78 4.21 -3.94
C SER A 22 -26.83 4.03 -2.41
N MET A 23 -27.95 4.37 -1.76
CA MET A 23 -28.07 4.27 -0.29
C MET A 23 -27.98 2.84 0.23
N ALA A 24 -28.43 1.85 -0.55
CA ALA A 24 -28.35 0.44 -0.16
C ALA A 24 -26.96 -0.18 -0.34
N HIS A 25 -26.02 0.57 -0.96
CA HIS A 25 -24.71 0.07 -1.35
C HIS A 25 -23.55 0.84 -0.72
N CYS A 26 -23.70 1.33 0.52
CA CYS A 26 -22.67 2.14 1.18
C CYS A 26 -21.30 1.47 1.25
N PHE A 27 -21.24 0.18 1.60
CA PHE A 27 -19.98 -0.57 1.63
C PHE A 27 -19.39 -0.78 0.23
N ALA A 28 -20.24 -0.98 -0.77
CA ALA A 28 -19.80 -1.09 -2.15
C ALA A 28 -19.25 0.25 -2.69
N LEU A 29 -19.80 1.38 -2.24
CA LEU A 29 -19.27 2.72 -2.56
C LEU A 29 -17.87 2.93 -1.97
N LEU A 30 -17.63 2.49 -0.74
CA LEU A 30 -16.31 2.55 -0.12
C LEU A 30 -15.28 1.70 -0.90
N ALA A 31 -15.66 0.49 -1.30
CA ALA A 31 -14.81 -0.37 -2.11
C ALA A 31 -14.54 0.23 -3.50
N LEU A 32 -15.53 0.88 -4.10
CA LEU A 32 -15.37 1.57 -5.38
C LEU A 32 -14.44 2.78 -5.26
N GLU A 33 -14.58 3.58 -4.21
CA GLU A 33 -13.70 4.71 -3.93
C GLU A 33 -12.24 4.25 -3.81
N GLU A 34 -11.98 3.20 -3.04
CA GLU A 34 -10.64 2.62 -2.90
C GLU A 34 -10.08 2.07 -4.21
N ALA A 35 -10.94 1.51 -5.07
CA ALA A 35 -10.53 1.01 -6.38
C ALA A 35 -10.22 2.13 -7.38
N LEU A 36 -10.92 3.26 -7.30
CA LEU A 36 -10.73 4.40 -8.20
C LEU A 36 -9.54 5.29 -7.78
N ASP A 37 -9.34 5.47 -6.49
CA ASP A 37 -8.20 6.21 -5.93
C ASP A 37 -7.56 5.39 -4.80
N PRO A 38 -6.81 4.35 -5.14
CA PRO A 38 -6.22 3.47 -4.15
C PRO A 38 -5.26 4.24 -3.25
N PRO A 39 -5.32 3.96 -1.94
CA PRO A 39 -4.49 4.64 -0.97
C PRO A 39 -3.00 4.35 -1.23
N LYS A 40 -2.17 5.27 -0.82
CA LYS A 40 -0.73 5.04 -0.75
C LYS A 40 -0.48 3.93 0.26
N SER A 41 0.53 3.12 0.00
CA SER A 41 1.04 2.13 0.94
C SER A 41 2.52 2.31 1.16
N LEU A 42 2.99 1.92 2.33
CA LEU A 42 4.39 1.96 2.69
C LEU A 42 4.88 0.54 2.92
N LEU A 43 5.92 0.15 2.21
CA LEU A 43 6.64 -1.09 2.45
C LEU A 43 7.91 -0.79 3.26
N CYS A 44 7.99 -1.31 4.46
CA CYS A 44 9.18 -1.25 5.31
C CYS A 44 9.92 -2.58 5.19
N SER A 45 11.07 -2.57 4.52
CA SER A 45 11.92 -3.76 4.38
C SER A 45 13.07 -3.68 5.37
N THR A 46 13.18 -4.66 6.27
CA THR A 46 14.17 -4.68 7.34
C THR A 46 14.60 -6.10 7.68
N VAL A 47 15.77 -6.26 8.28
CA VAL A 47 16.24 -7.57 8.75
C VAL A 47 15.45 -8.06 9.97
N GLY A 48 15.09 -7.17 10.87
CA GLY A 48 14.41 -7.50 12.13
C GLY A 48 13.06 -6.80 12.28
N SER A 49 13.05 -5.71 13.03
CA SER A 49 11.87 -4.91 13.30
C SER A 49 12.05 -3.47 12.85
N VAL A 50 10.94 -2.80 12.61
CA VAL A 50 10.95 -1.36 12.34
C VAL A 50 11.51 -0.61 13.54
N PRO A 51 12.42 0.35 13.36
CA PRO A 51 13.00 1.12 14.45
C PRO A 51 11.93 1.73 15.36
N SER A 52 12.15 1.68 16.66
CA SER A 52 11.24 2.23 17.66
C SER A 52 10.95 3.72 17.46
N GLU A 53 11.90 4.45 16.91
CA GLU A 53 11.80 5.87 16.58
C GLU A 53 10.78 6.16 15.48
N ALA A 54 10.67 5.25 14.52
CA ALA A 54 9.75 5.37 13.39
C ALA A 54 8.32 4.96 13.73
N GLN A 55 8.12 4.06 14.67
CA GLN A 55 6.81 3.48 14.98
C GLN A 55 5.74 4.52 15.35
N PRO A 56 6.00 5.52 16.23
CA PRO A 56 4.99 6.51 16.58
C PRO A 56 4.56 7.37 15.41
N PHE A 57 5.47 7.66 14.50
CA PHE A 57 5.20 8.41 13.27
C PHE A 57 4.35 7.58 12.31
N LEU A 58 4.75 6.35 12.06
CA LEU A 58 4.07 5.45 11.12
C LEU A 58 2.64 5.15 11.54
N ARG A 59 2.38 4.94 12.84
CA ARG A 59 1.04 4.67 13.37
C ARG A 59 0.05 5.80 13.17
N LYS A 60 0.52 7.03 12.98
CA LYS A 60 -0.32 8.21 12.76
C LYS A 60 -0.68 8.43 11.29
N GLN A 61 -0.04 7.71 10.37
CA GLN A 61 -0.27 7.88 8.96
C GLN A 61 -1.53 7.15 8.48
N PRO A 62 -2.41 7.80 7.70
CA PRO A 62 -3.61 7.18 7.15
C PRO A 62 -3.28 6.36 5.88
N ILE A 63 -2.30 5.48 5.97
CA ILE A 63 -1.82 4.64 4.87
C ILE A 63 -1.65 3.20 5.32
N HIS A 64 -1.70 2.27 4.37
CA HIS A 64 -1.40 0.87 4.65
C HIS A 64 0.10 0.68 4.81
N ILE A 65 0.52 0.05 5.88
CA ILE A 65 1.92 -0.24 6.16
C ILE A 65 2.16 -1.74 6.15
N LEU A 66 3.06 -2.17 5.29
CA LEU A 66 3.54 -3.54 5.21
C LEU A 66 4.96 -3.61 5.74
N VAL A 67 5.22 -4.53 6.63
CA VAL A 67 6.58 -4.78 7.15
C VAL A 67 7.08 -6.10 6.60
N LYS A 68 8.14 -6.04 5.82
CA LYS A 68 8.84 -7.21 5.28
C LYS A 68 10.13 -7.44 6.07
N ASN A 69 10.28 -8.62 6.62
CA ASN A 69 11.51 -9.01 7.32
C ASN A 69 11.92 -10.43 6.91
N THR A 70 13.05 -10.88 7.41
CA THR A 70 13.62 -12.20 7.09
C THR A 70 12.67 -13.36 7.43
N ASN A 71 11.86 -13.20 8.46
CA ASN A 71 10.97 -14.26 8.93
C ASN A 71 9.67 -14.33 8.12
N ASN A 72 9.11 -13.18 7.72
CA ASN A 72 7.81 -13.13 7.05
C ASN A 72 7.89 -12.99 5.53
N ALA A 73 9.06 -12.75 4.96
CA ALA A 73 9.22 -12.51 3.52
C ALA A 73 8.57 -13.58 2.63
N PRO A 74 8.74 -14.89 2.88
CA PRO A 74 8.13 -15.92 2.03
C PRO A 74 6.61 -15.91 2.08
N ALA A 75 6.02 -15.64 3.24
CA ALA A 75 4.57 -15.57 3.40
C ALA A 75 4.00 -14.28 2.79
N LEU A 76 4.69 -13.15 2.99
CA LEU A 76 4.29 -11.85 2.45
C LEU A 76 4.32 -11.84 0.92
N GLU A 77 5.33 -12.42 0.31
CA GLU A 77 5.48 -12.52 -1.14
C GLU A 77 4.40 -13.38 -1.80
N LYS A 78 3.82 -14.33 -1.08
CA LYS A 78 2.66 -15.09 -1.55
C LYS A 78 1.38 -14.26 -1.56
N ILE A 79 1.20 -13.40 -0.55
CA ILE A 79 0.01 -12.56 -0.39
C ILE A 79 0.10 -11.31 -1.26
N ALA A 80 1.28 -10.71 -1.30
CA ALA A 80 1.59 -9.49 -2.04
C ALA A 80 2.82 -9.72 -2.95
N PRO A 81 2.63 -10.34 -4.12
CA PRO A 81 3.74 -10.76 -5.00
C PRO A 81 4.68 -9.62 -5.41
N TYR A 82 4.18 -8.40 -5.50
CA TYR A 82 5.02 -7.25 -5.86
C TYR A 82 6.15 -6.99 -4.85
N THR A 83 6.01 -7.45 -3.60
CA THR A 83 7.02 -7.28 -2.56
C THR A 83 8.29 -8.08 -2.81
N ALA A 84 8.25 -9.08 -3.68
CA ALA A 84 9.42 -9.84 -4.10
C ALA A 84 10.48 -8.99 -4.81
N ASN A 85 10.05 -7.90 -5.47
CA ASN A 85 10.94 -6.98 -6.17
C ASN A 85 11.72 -6.03 -5.24
N TYR A 86 11.41 -6.05 -3.95
CA TYR A 86 12.01 -5.15 -2.96
C TYR A 86 12.77 -5.96 -1.92
N PRO A 87 14.09 -6.13 -2.10
CA PRO A 87 14.91 -6.99 -1.24
C PRO A 87 15.05 -6.41 0.16
N ILE A 88 15.35 -7.30 1.11
CA ILE A 88 15.69 -6.92 2.48
C ILE A 88 17.11 -6.37 2.49
N PRO A 89 17.36 -5.17 3.05
CA PRO A 89 18.70 -4.60 3.16
C PRO A 89 19.57 -5.43 4.12
N ALA A 90 20.88 -5.35 3.95
CA ALA A 90 21.83 -6.00 4.86
C ALA A 90 21.76 -5.42 6.28
N ASN A 91 21.54 -4.11 6.39
CA ASN A 91 21.44 -3.37 7.65
C ASN A 91 20.33 -2.33 7.57
N GLY A 92 19.72 -2.02 8.72
CA GLY A 92 18.76 -0.95 8.85
C GLY A 92 17.41 -1.27 8.20
N VAL A 93 16.73 -0.26 7.74
CA VAL A 93 15.40 -0.33 7.12
C VAL A 93 15.36 0.47 5.83
N MET A 94 14.66 -0.08 4.85
CA MET A 94 14.36 0.61 3.58
C MET A 94 12.87 0.89 3.51
N TYR A 95 12.51 2.13 3.25
CA TYR A 95 11.12 2.56 3.09
C TYR A 95 10.80 2.74 1.61
N TYR A 96 9.78 2.05 1.14
CA TYR A 96 9.27 2.19 -0.22
C TYR A 96 7.84 2.72 -0.17
N LEU A 97 7.63 3.93 -0.64
CA LEU A 97 6.29 4.49 -0.78
C LEU A 97 5.69 3.99 -2.09
N CYS A 98 4.60 3.25 -1.99
CA CYS A 98 3.98 2.56 -3.10
C CYS A 98 2.57 3.09 -3.38
N ARG A 99 2.20 3.08 -4.65
CA ARG A 99 0.83 3.34 -5.11
C ARG A 99 0.52 2.40 -6.26
N ASN A 100 -0.61 1.69 -6.19
CA ASN A 100 -1.01 0.72 -7.21
C ASN A 100 0.02 -0.40 -7.47
N GLY A 101 0.74 -0.85 -6.44
CA GLY A 101 1.77 -1.88 -6.58
C GLY A 101 3.07 -1.41 -7.22
N ALA A 102 3.18 -0.13 -7.57
CA ALA A 102 4.41 0.50 -8.03
C ALA A 102 5.00 1.37 -6.91
N CYS A 103 6.27 1.20 -6.61
CA CYS A 103 6.93 1.92 -5.54
C CYS A 103 7.95 2.93 -6.08
N LEU A 104 8.08 4.04 -5.37
CA LEU A 104 9.11 5.05 -5.64
C LEU A 104 10.50 4.53 -5.20
N ALA A 105 11.53 5.29 -5.52
CA ALA A 105 12.88 4.99 -5.07
C ALA A 105 12.92 4.87 -3.53
N PRO A 106 13.67 3.89 -3.00
CA PRO A 106 13.72 3.68 -1.56
C PRO A 106 14.40 4.83 -0.83
N VAL A 107 13.97 5.06 0.40
CA VAL A 107 14.64 5.97 1.34
C VAL A 107 15.04 5.20 2.59
N GLU A 108 16.19 5.53 3.15
CA GLU A 108 16.73 4.86 4.33
C GLU A 108 16.45 5.63 5.62
N GLN A 109 16.24 6.94 5.51
CA GLN A 109 16.08 7.83 6.64
C GLN A 109 14.62 8.22 6.85
N LEU A 110 14.21 8.26 8.12
CA LEU A 110 12.85 8.62 8.50
C LEU A 110 12.51 10.06 8.09
N GLU A 111 13.46 10.98 8.13
CA GLU A 111 13.27 12.37 7.73
C GLU A 111 12.90 12.50 6.26
N GLN A 112 13.58 11.76 5.39
CA GLN A 112 13.26 11.71 3.98
C GLN A 112 11.86 11.14 3.73
N LEU A 113 11.48 10.11 4.50
CA LEU A 113 10.13 9.55 4.42
C LEU A 113 9.06 10.56 4.85
N LYS A 114 9.33 11.35 5.89
CA LYS A 114 8.42 12.42 6.35
C LYS A 114 8.17 13.48 5.29
N GLU A 115 9.19 13.81 4.50
CA GLU A 115 9.05 14.76 3.38
C GLU A 115 8.22 14.23 2.22
N MET A 116 8.21 12.89 2.03
CA MET A 116 7.45 12.23 0.96
C MET A 116 5.97 12.00 1.31
N LEU A 117 5.64 11.95 2.57
CA LEU A 117 4.29 11.74 3.08
C LEU A 117 3.57 13.04 3.35
#